data_9d4d19d1bb4c725e801dbcf39e83cd91
#
_entry.id   9d4d19d1bb4c725e801dbcf39e83cd91
#
_cell.length_a   1.000
_cell.length_b   1.000
_cell.length_c   1.000
_cell.angle_alpha   90.00
_cell.angle_beta   90.00
_cell.angle_gamma   90.00
#
_symmetry.space_group_name_H-M   'P 1'
#
loop_
_entity.id
_entity.type
_entity.pdbx_description
1 polymer ?
#
loop_
_entity_poly.entity_id
_entity_poly.type
_entity_poly.pdbx_seq_one_letter_code
_entity_poly.pdbx_strand_id
1 'polypeptide(L)'
;MNTCDISPNNQRGFTLLEIIVTLILVSISAAVIFPVMGTNLIRSAEPVERLNDHHLLVQEMDRLTGIYRNAIHNDTLNINTFKTNDVDTSPYVDAGLTEFISLGDGTYSTSSPNILRVVLVNNDQTLVALFAQ
;
A
#
# COMPACT_ATOMS: atom_id res chain seq x y z
N MET A 1 -50.48 -49.01 44.25
CA MET A 1 -49.94 -47.77 44.86
C MET A 1 -48.56 -47.58 44.33
N ASN A 2 -48.42 -46.73 43.34
CA ASN A 2 -47.10 -46.41 42.73
C ASN A 2 -46.57 -45.14 43.39
N THR A 3 -45.54 -45.30 44.20
CA THR A 3 -44.78 -44.18 44.77
C THR A 3 -43.87 -43.57 43.66
N CYS A 4 -44.15 -42.32 43.21
CA CYS A 4 -43.26 -41.55 42.39
C CYS A 4 -42.05 -41.16 43.24
N ASP A 5 -40.88 -41.71 42.86
CA ASP A 5 -39.59 -41.34 43.43
C ASP A 5 -39.16 -40.06 42.77
N ILE A 6 -39.27 -38.89 43.44
CA ILE A 6 -38.83 -37.58 43.00
C ILE A 6 -37.35 -37.52 43.35
N SER A 7 -36.51 -37.77 42.36
CA SER A 7 -35.06 -37.56 42.47
C SER A 7 -34.79 -36.08 42.77
N PRO A 8 -34.05 -35.72 43.81
CA PRO A 8 -33.71 -34.35 44.11
C PRO A 8 -32.74 -33.82 43.03
N ASN A 9 -33.25 -32.89 42.24
CA ASN A 9 -32.45 -32.18 41.23
C ASN A 9 -31.35 -31.39 41.96
N ASN A 10 -30.12 -31.89 41.86
CA ASN A 10 -28.96 -31.34 42.54
C ASN A 10 -28.51 -30.05 41.82
N GLN A 11 -29.25 -28.96 42.00
CA GLN A 11 -28.90 -27.64 41.50
C GLN A 11 -27.72 -27.13 42.33
N ARG A 12 -26.51 -27.32 41.81
CA ARG A 12 -25.31 -26.67 42.34
C ARG A 12 -25.36 -25.19 41.94
N GLY A 13 -25.70 -24.34 42.89
CA GLY A 13 -25.56 -22.88 42.71
C GLY A 13 -24.09 -22.49 42.71
N PHE A 14 -23.76 -21.46 41.91
CA PHE A 14 -22.43 -20.88 41.93
C PHE A 14 -22.12 -20.30 43.32
N THR A 15 -20.93 -20.58 43.82
CA THR A 15 -20.47 -19.98 45.08
C THR A 15 -20.04 -18.51 44.84
N LEU A 16 -20.21 -17.70 45.86
CA LEU A 16 -19.81 -16.28 45.80
C LEU A 16 -18.31 -16.14 45.49
N LEU A 17 -17.49 -17.05 45.97
CA LEU A 17 -16.06 -17.13 45.70
C LEU A 17 -15.77 -17.41 44.21
N GLU A 18 -16.53 -18.30 43.58
CA GLU A 18 -16.37 -18.66 42.17
C GLU A 18 -16.69 -17.46 41.26
N ILE A 19 -17.71 -16.66 41.61
CA ILE A 19 -18.04 -15.42 40.90
C ILE A 19 -16.91 -14.40 41.01
N ILE A 20 -16.33 -14.20 42.20
CA ILE A 20 -15.22 -13.27 42.39
C ILE A 20 -13.98 -13.69 41.62
N VAL A 21 -13.63 -14.99 41.65
CA VAL A 21 -12.47 -15.51 40.90
C VAL A 21 -12.68 -15.38 39.41
N THR A 22 -13.85 -15.67 38.87
CA THR A 22 -14.16 -15.55 37.45
C THR A 22 -14.09 -14.08 36.99
N LEU A 23 -14.62 -13.13 37.79
CA LEU A 23 -14.53 -11.71 37.47
C LEU A 23 -13.08 -11.21 37.43
N ILE A 24 -12.23 -11.65 38.36
CA ILE A 24 -10.80 -11.31 38.36
C ILE A 24 -10.11 -11.86 37.11
N LEU A 25 -10.34 -13.13 36.75
CA LEU A 25 -9.74 -13.76 35.58
C LEU A 25 -10.19 -13.09 34.27
N VAL A 26 -11.48 -12.75 34.15
CA VAL A 26 -12.00 -12.03 32.98
C VAL A 26 -11.39 -10.63 32.89
N SER A 27 -11.24 -9.92 34.01
CA SER A 27 -10.63 -8.58 34.03
C SER A 27 -9.16 -8.59 33.58
N ILE A 28 -8.37 -9.56 34.06
CA ILE A 28 -6.98 -9.73 33.64
C ILE A 28 -6.90 -10.09 32.16
N SER A 29 -7.74 -11.01 31.69
CA SER A 29 -7.77 -11.41 30.27
C SER A 29 -8.16 -10.26 29.36
N ALA A 30 -9.14 -9.44 29.74
CA ALA A 30 -9.56 -8.25 29.00
C ALA A 30 -8.42 -7.22 28.92
N ALA A 31 -7.69 -6.98 30.02
CA ALA A 31 -6.58 -6.03 30.05
C ALA A 31 -5.44 -6.41 29.09
N VAL A 32 -5.23 -7.69 28.80
CA VAL A 32 -4.21 -8.17 27.83
C VAL A 32 -4.73 -8.12 26.39
N ILE A 33 -5.99 -8.45 26.16
CA ILE A 33 -6.57 -8.55 24.82
C ILE A 33 -6.83 -7.16 24.20
N PHE A 34 -7.30 -6.19 24.99
CA PHE A 34 -7.66 -4.86 24.51
C PHE A 34 -6.50 -4.10 23.78
N PRO A 35 -5.28 -4.04 24.31
CA PRO A 35 -4.16 -3.38 23.64
C PRO A 35 -3.77 -4.05 22.33
N VAL A 36 -3.83 -5.39 22.27
CA VAL A 36 -3.47 -6.17 21.07
C VAL A 36 -4.46 -5.92 19.93
N MET A 37 -5.76 -5.83 20.24
CA MET A 37 -6.76 -5.52 19.21
C MET A 37 -6.63 -4.10 18.67
N GLY A 38 -6.38 -3.11 19.55
CA GLY A 38 -6.24 -1.71 19.14
C GLY A 38 -5.07 -1.47 18.19
N THR A 39 -3.91 -2.06 18.44
CA THR A 39 -2.73 -1.90 17.60
C THR A 39 -2.85 -2.61 16.25
N ASN A 40 -3.53 -3.74 16.17
CA ASN A 40 -3.71 -4.47 14.92
C ASN A 40 -4.69 -3.78 13.97
N LEU A 41 -5.74 -3.13 14.49
CA LEU A 41 -6.70 -2.38 13.68
C LEU A 41 -6.07 -1.14 13.03
N ILE A 42 -5.22 -0.42 13.75
CA ILE A 42 -4.54 0.78 13.24
C ILE A 42 -3.48 0.39 12.19
N ARG A 43 -2.70 -0.66 12.44
CA ARG A 43 -1.66 -1.12 11.51
C ARG A 43 -2.18 -1.78 10.24
N SER A 44 -3.41 -2.27 10.23
CA SER A 44 -3.99 -2.88 9.02
C SER A 44 -4.47 -1.87 7.98
N ALA A 45 -4.65 -0.61 8.34
CA ALA A 45 -5.02 0.45 7.41
C ALA A 45 -3.81 0.98 6.59
N GLU A 46 -2.61 1.02 7.18
CA GLU A 46 -1.39 1.54 6.57
C GLU A 46 -0.99 0.82 5.25
N PRO A 47 -1.00 -0.51 5.15
CA PRO A 47 -0.67 -1.19 3.90
C PRO A 47 -1.67 -0.94 2.78
N VAL A 48 -2.94 -0.66 3.10
CA VAL A 48 -3.98 -0.34 2.10
C VAL A 48 -3.73 1.03 1.49
N GLU A 49 -3.36 2.02 2.29
CA GLU A 49 -3.03 3.37 1.83
C GLU A 49 -1.80 3.35 0.92
N ARG A 50 -0.72 2.67 1.32
CA ARG A 50 0.49 2.49 0.49
C ARG A 50 0.21 1.76 -0.82
N LEU A 51 -0.69 0.78 -0.81
CA LEU A 51 -1.09 0.07 -2.03
C LEU A 51 -1.83 1.00 -2.99
N ASN A 52 -2.70 1.87 -2.48
CA ASN A 52 -3.40 2.86 -3.29
C ASN A 52 -2.43 3.86 -3.92
N ASP A 53 -1.46 4.37 -3.17
CA ASP A 53 -0.45 5.30 -3.66
C ASP A 53 0.41 4.66 -4.76
N HIS A 54 0.82 3.41 -4.56
CA HIS A 54 1.54 2.65 -5.57
C HIS A 54 0.70 2.41 -6.84
N HIS A 55 -0.59 2.10 -6.67
CA HIS A 55 -1.49 1.88 -7.79
C HIS A 55 -1.65 3.13 -8.67
N LEU A 56 -1.74 4.31 -8.06
CA LEU A 56 -1.80 5.58 -8.80
C LEU A 56 -0.53 5.82 -9.63
N LEU A 57 0.65 5.53 -9.07
CA LEU A 57 1.91 5.63 -9.80
C LEU A 57 1.99 4.65 -10.98
N VAL A 58 1.55 3.41 -10.77
CA VAL A 58 1.51 2.39 -11.85
C VAL A 58 0.55 2.82 -12.95
N GLN A 59 -0.65 3.29 -12.60
CA GLN A 59 -1.63 3.78 -13.56
C GLN A 59 -1.07 4.93 -14.41
N GLU A 60 -0.37 5.87 -13.79
CA GLU A 60 0.23 6.98 -14.51
C GLU A 60 1.39 6.52 -15.40
N MET A 61 2.21 5.59 -14.92
CA MET A 61 3.29 5.00 -15.73
C MET A 61 2.74 4.23 -16.93
N ASP A 62 1.65 3.51 -16.77
CA ASP A 62 0.96 2.81 -17.86
C ASP A 62 0.41 3.80 -18.90
N ARG A 63 -0.15 4.94 -18.45
CA ARG A 63 -0.59 6.03 -19.34
C ARG A 63 0.58 6.57 -20.17
N LEU A 64 1.67 6.92 -19.53
CA LEU A 64 2.87 7.43 -20.21
C LEU A 64 3.46 6.41 -21.16
N THR A 65 3.54 5.15 -20.74
CA THR A 65 4.02 4.05 -21.58
C THR A 65 3.11 3.82 -22.80
N GLY A 66 1.80 3.96 -22.62
CA GLY A 66 0.82 3.86 -23.70
C GLY A 66 1.01 4.96 -24.75
N ILE A 67 1.17 6.20 -24.33
CA ILE A 67 1.42 7.34 -25.22
C ILE A 67 2.75 7.13 -25.98
N TYR A 68 3.81 6.78 -25.26
CA TYR A 68 5.12 6.53 -25.83
C TYR A 68 5.08 5.41 -26.89
N ARG A 69 4.45 4.26 -26.59
CA ARG A 69 4.30 3.15 -27.55
C ARG A 69 3.49 3.55 -28.78
N ASN A 70 2.43 4.34 -28.59
CA ASN A 70 1.63 4.84 -29.72
C ASN A 70 2.44 5.77 -30.62
N ALA A 71 3.26 6.65 -30.03
CA ALA A 71 4.15 7.55 -30.77
C ALA A 71 5.21 6.77 -31.58
N ILE A 72 5.79 5.69 -31.01
CA ILE A 72 6.69 4.80 -31.76
C ILE A 72 5.96 4.12 -32.90
N HIS A 73 4.78 3.55 -32.64
CA HIS A 73 4.02 2.81 -33.65
C HIS A 73 3.66 3.68 -34.87
N ASN A 74 3.41 4.96 -34.64
CA ASN A 74 3.06 5.93 -35.68
C ASN A 74 4.28 6.68 -36.26
N ASP A 75 5.49 6.31 -35.88
CA ASP A 75 6.74 6.97 -36.29
C ASP A 75 6.75 8.49 -36.01
N THR A 76 6.07 8.91 -34.94
CA THR A 76 5.91 10.31 -34.52
C THR A 76 6.64 10.63 -33.23
N LEU A 77 7.44 9.70 -32.70
CA LEU A 77 8.11 9.89 -31.43
C LEU A 77 9.14 11.03 -31.52
N ASN A 78 8.92 12.04 -30.70
CA ASN A 78 9.92 13.04 -30.35
C ASN A 78 10.01 13.11 -28.83
N ILE A 79 11.12 12.64 -28.28
CA ILE A 79 11.27 12.47 -26.84
C ILE A 79 11.22 13.79 -26.06
N ASN A 80 11.63 14.91 -26.69
CA ASN A 80 11.51 16.24 -26.08
C ASN A 80 10.04 16.68 -25.99
N THR A 81 9.27 16.46 -27.07
CA THR A 81 7.84 16.77 -27.10
C THR A 81 7.06 15.88 -26.12
N PHE A 82 7.40 14.57 -26.05
CA PHE A 82 6.85 13.64 -25.08
C PHE A 82 7.13 14.11 -23.65
N LYS A 83 8.38 14.55 -23.36
CA LYS A 83 8.70 15.09 -22.03
C LYS A 83 7.82 16.29 -21.69
N THR A 84 7.77 17.30 -22.55
CA THR A 84 7.10 18.59 -22.24
C THR A 84 5.57 18.47 -22.22
N ASN A 85 4.99 17.67 -23.10
CA ASN A 85 3.53 17.60 -23.24
C ASN A 85 2.86 16.56 -22.34
N ASP A 86 3.56 15.46 -22.08
CA ASP A 86 2.95 14.29 -21.43
C ASP A 86 3.56 14.02 -20.06
N VAL A 87 4.90 14.09 -19.94
CA VAL A 87 5.60 13.80 -18.69
C VAL A 87 5.50 14.97 -17.72
N ASP A 88 5.94 16.17 -18.14
CA ASP A 88 5.98 17.36 -17.26
C ASP A 88 4.58 17.86 -16.85
N THR A 89 3.51 17.39 -17.51
CA THR A 89 2.12 17.70 -17.15
C THR A 89 1.53 16.77 -16.10
N SER A 90 2.20 15.67 -15.79
CA SER A 90 1.75 14.71 -14.81
C SER A 90 1.92 15.24 -13.38
N PRO A 91 0.90 15.09 -12.51
CA PRO A 91 0.97 15.55 -11.12
C PRO A 91 1.93 14.73 -10.25
N TYR A 92 2.36 13.57 -10.71
CA TYR A 92 3.23 12.66 -9.97
C TYR A 92 4.70 12.74 -10.37
N VAL A 93 5.04 13.52 -11.41
CA VAL A 93 6.42 13.63 -11.88
C VAL A 93 7.26 14.51 -10.95
N ASP A 94 8.39 13.97 -10.51
CA ASP A 94 9.42 14.75 -9.85
C ASP A 94 10.30 15.42 -10.93
N ALA A 95 10.11 16.72 -11.12
CA ALA A 95 10.84 17.49 -12.11
C ALA A 95 12.35 17.60 -11.83
N GLY A 96 12.76 17.46 -10.56
CA GLY A 96 14.18 17.51 -10.17
C GLY A 96 14.93 16.21 -10.45
N LEU A 97 14.22 15.08 -10.53
CA LEU A 97 14.80 13.76 -10.77
C LEU A 97 14.52 13.25 -12.19
N THR A 98 13.58 13.90 -12.92
CA THR A 98 13.23 13.55 -14.30
C THR A 98 14.11 14.30 -15.27
N GLU A 99 15.07 13.63 -15.88
CA GLU A 99 16.10 14.24 -16.71
C GLU A 99 16.49 13.36 -17.91
N PHE A 100 17.11 13.98 -18.90
CA PHE A 100 17.77 13.25 -19.98
C PHE A 100 19.10 12.68 -19.49
N ILE A 101 19.33 11.40 -19.77
CA ILE A 101 20.56 10.71 -19.40
C ILE A 101 21.22 10.11 -20.65
N SER A 102 22.54 9.98 -20.63
CA SER A 102 23.32 9.25 -21.61
C SER A 102 23.92 8.01 -20.95
N LEU A 103 23.78 6.87 -21.60
CA LEU A 103 24.45 5.63 -21.18
C LEU A 103 25.83 5.59 -21.88
N GLY A 104 26.86 6.03 -21.18
CA GLY A 104 28.25 5.93 -21.64
C GLY A 104 29.17 5.56 -20.48
N ASP A 105 30.07 4.62 -20.67
CA ASP A 105 31.16 4.20 -19.74
C ASP A 105 30.80 4.03 -18.27
N GLY A 106 29.58 3.57 -17.98
CA GLY A 106 29.12 3.34 -16.61
C GLY A 106 28.80 4.60 -15.79
N THR A 107 28.99 5.78 -16.39
CA THR A 107 28.59 7.07 -15.81
C THR A 107 27.40 7.64 -16.58
N TYR A 108 26.35 8.05 -15.87
CA TYR A 108 25.22 8.74 -16.49
C TYR A 108 25.64 10.18 -16.81
N SER A 109 25.49 10.58 -18.06
CA SER A 109 25.79 11.94 -18.54
C SER A 109 24.55 12.57 -19.16
N THR A 110 24.34 13.86 -18.91
CA THR A 110 23.24 14.64 -19.48
C THR A 110 23.48 15.12 -20.91
N SER A 111 24.62 14.75 -21.51
CA SER A 111 25.10 15.32 -22.79
C SER A 111 24.54 14.66 -24.05
N SER A 112 23.73 13.60 -23.93
CA SER A 112 23.05 12.96 -25.08
C SER A 112 21.57 12.77 -24.78
N PRO A 113 20.65 13.42 -25.47
CA PRO A 113 19.23 13.44 -25.12
C PRO A 113 18.45 12.20 -25.62
N ASN A 114 19.09 11.05 -25.73
CA ASN A 114 18.47 9.86 -26.32
C ASN A 114 17.68 9.02 -25.32
N ILE A 115 17.88 9.23 -24.01
CA ILE A 115 17.18 8.50 -22.97
C ILE A 115 16.62 9.48 -21.96
N LEU A 116 15.31 9.42 -21.75
CA LEU A 116 14.61 10.16 -20.73
C LEU A 116 14.37 9.26 -19.53
N ARG A 117 14.93 9.62 -18.38
CA ARG A 117 14.59 9.02 -17.10
C ARG A 117 13.39 9.78 -16.54
N VAL A 118 12.28 9.08 -16.32
CA VAL A 118 11.08 9.60 -15.70
C VAL A 118 10.97 9.03 -14.29
N VAL A 119 10.81 9.92 -13.31
CA VAL A 119 10.65 9.56 -11.91
C VAL A 119 9.28 10.05 -11.45
N LEU A 120 8.42 9.11 -11.08
CA LEU A 120 7.12 9.38 -10.48
C LEU A 120 7.21 9.20 -8.97
N VAL A 121 6.65 10.13 -8.22
CA VAL A 121 6.64 10.11 -6.75
C VAL A 121 5.22 10.37 -6.24
N ASN A 122 4.79 9.58 -5.27
CA ASN A 122 3.55 9.80 -4.52
C ASN A 122 3.78 9.38 -3.06
N ASN A 123 3.77 10.35 -2.15
CA ASN A 123 4.16 10.16 -0.76
C ASN A 123 5.55 9.48 -0.65
N ASP A 124 5.62 8.33 0.03
CA ASP A 124 6.87 7.56 0.23
C ASP A 124 7.17 6.57 -0.92
N GLN A 125 6.36 6.57 -1.99
CA GLN A 125 6.51 5.64 -3.12
C GLN A 125 7.16 6.33 -4.30
N THR A 126 8.08 5.62 -4.94
CA THR A 126 8.79 6.11 -6.13
C THR A 126 8.80 5.05 -7.21
N LEU A 127 8.49 5.44 -8.43
CA LEU A 127 8.55 4.59 -9.62
C LEU A 127 9.43 5.24 -10.68
N VAL A 128 10.34 4.49 -11.28
CA VAL A 128 11.29 5.00 -12.27
C VAL A 128 11.16 4.22 -13.57
N ALA A 129 11.12 4.94 -14.70
CA ALA A 129 11.17 4.34 -16.02
C ALA A 129 12.16 5.08 -16.93
N LEU A 130 12.64 4.38 -17.95
CA LEU A 130 13.52 4.89 -18.99
C LEU A 130 12.81 4.80 -20.33
N PHE A 131 12.76 5.90 -21.05
CA PHE A 131 12.23 6.03 -22.41
C PHE A 131 13.36 6.43 -23.33
N ALA A 132 13.56 5.69 -24.44
CA ALA A 132 14.64 5.93 -25.40
C ALA A 132 14.08 6.26 -26.79
N GLN A 133 14.78 7.10 -27.56
CA GLN A 133 14.46 7.40 -28.96
C GLN A 133 15.44 6.68 -29.90
#